data_07c1729420b4e9f788152f4d39a65148
#
_entry.id   07c1729420b4e9f788152f4d39a65148
#
_cell.length_a   1.000
_cell.length_b   1.000
_cell.length_c   1.000
_cell.angle_alpha   90.00
_cell.angle_beta   90.00
_cell.angle_gamma   90.00
#
_symmetry.space_group_name_H-M   'P 1'
#
loop_
_entity.id
_entity.type
_entity.pdbx_description
1 polymer ?
#
loop_
_entity_poly.entity_id
_entity_poly.type
_entity_poly.pdbx_seq_one_letter_code
_entity_poly.pdbx_strand_id
1 'polypeptide(L)'
;VCKEGDSYVVLEGNRRVAACKILLNPYKFLSPQRAKELSKYDPIDDKIRCNIAPTRRDADTLIYNKHTGIPLQKWDKVSQDAFLANLLQSENLSAEEVAYKLSVPASEIRKALRRHAIHQYSIKLFQSEPYELEQIQEQGFPITNFERFYDDERGLNFLGLAFGSNGEIQKRLPDEEFNRRFKFIVNQILSQDLTSRSFNNEEDKKEYFTTIQ
;
A
#
# COMPACT_ATOMS: atom_id res chain seq x y z
N VAL A 1 -8.66 1.61 19.71
CA VAL A 1 -9.27 2.95 19.55
C VAL A 1 -8.43 4.00 20.26
N CYS A 2 -8.56 5.26 19.87
CA CYS A 2 -7.98 6.41 20.55
C CYS A 2 -9.09 7.44 20.82
N LYS A 3 -9.06 8.10 21.99
CA LYS A 3 -10.02 9.16 22.32
C LYS A 3 -9.58 10.47 21.66
N GLU A 4 -10.49 11.11 20.91
CA GLU A 4 -10.29 12.43 20.30
C GLU A 4 -11.49 13.32 20.62
N GLY A 5 -11.29 14.32 21.46
CA GLY A 5 -12.38 15.11 22.00
C GLY A 5 -13.38 14.24 22.78
N ASP A 6 -14.65 14.33 22.42
CA ASP A 6 -15.74 13.54 23.04
C ASP A 6 -16.01 12.22 22.31
N SER A 7 -15.18 11.85 21.30
CA SER A 7 -15.40 10.68 20.47
C SER A 7 -14.22 9.72 20.53
N TYR A 8 -14.45 8.47 20.11
CA TYR A 8 -13.41 7.46 19.91
C TYR A 8 -13.20 7.22 18.42
N VAL A 9 -11.93 7.32 17.99
CA VAL A 9 -11.52 6.98 16.63
C VAL A 9 -11.01 5.54 16.61
N VAL A 10 -11.52 4.77 15.64
CA VAL A 10 -11.10 3.37 15.45
C VAL A 10 -9.79 3.36 14.68
N LEU A 11 -8.70 3.00 15.32
CA LEU A 11 -7.37 2.89 14.70
C LEU A 11 -7.17 1.52 14.05
N GLU A 12 -7.74 0.45 14.66
CA GLU A 12 -7.73 -0.91 14.13
C GLU A 12 -9.06 -1.60 14.43
N GLY A 13 -9.48 -2.53 13.57
CA GLY A 13 -10.76 -3.23 13.68
C GLY A 13 -11.90 -2.55 12.93
N ASN A 14 -11.63 -1.67 11.99
CA ASN A 14 -12.63 -0.93 11.21
C ASN A 14 -13.68 -1.84 10.55
N ARG A 15 -13.27 -2.99 9.97
CA ARG A 15 -14.19 -3.96 9.37
C ARG A 15 -15.16 -4.54 10.40
N ARG A 16 -14.66 -4.86 11.62
CA ARG A 16 -15.52 -5.39 12.72
C ARG A 16 -16.50 -4.34 13.19
N VAL A 17 -16.04 -3.10 13.39
CA VAL A 17 -16.91 -1.99 13.79
C VAL A 17 -17.95 -1.68 12.70
N ALA A 18 -17.57 -1.71 11.42
CA ALA A 18 -18.49 -1.56 10.31
C ALA A 18 -19.56 -2.67 10.29
N ALA A 19 -19.15 -3.93 10.47
CA ALA A 19 -20.08 -5.05 10.57
C ALA A 19 -21.06 -4.90 11.74
N CYS A 20 -20.57 -4.50 12.92
CA CYS A 20 -21.44 -4.23 14.07
C CYS A 20 -22.44 -3.08 13.79
N LYS A 21 -21.99 -2.00 13.15
CA LYS A 21 -22.90 -0.90 12.77
C LYS A 21 -23.99 -1.35 11.79
N ILE A 22 -23.62 -2.22 10.85
CA ILE A 22 -24.57 -2.79 9.89
C ILE A 22 -25.59 -3.70 10.62
N LEU A 23 -25.11 -4.55 11.51
CA LEU A 23 -25.99 -5.45 12.28
C LEU A 23 -26.95 -4.70 13.23
N LEU A 24 -26.49 -3.61 13.83
CA LEU A 24 -27.35 -2.76 14.68
C LEU A 24 -28.38 -1.97 13.89
N ASN A 25 -28.06 -1.55 12.68
CA ASN A 25 -28.95 -0.72 11.85
C ASN A 25 -28.91 -1.17 10.37
N PRO A 26 -29.37 -2.39 10.05
CA PRO A 26 -29.20 -2.95 8.71
C PRO A 26 -29.90 -2.13 7.62
N TYR A 27 -31.06 -1.54 7.90
CA TYR A 27 -31.79 -0.73 6.94
C TYR A 27 -31.11 0.60 6.56
N LYS A 28 -30.16 1.06 7.38
CA LYS A 28 -29.35 2.26 7.10
C LYS A 28 -28.25 2.01 6.07
N PHE A 29 -27.76 0.77 5.97
CA PHE A 29 -26.54 0.44 5.24
C PHE A 29 -26.73 -0.56 4.11
N LEU A 30 -27.87 -1.26 4.07
CA LEU A 30 -28.13 -2.35 3.12
C LEU A 30 -29.44 -2.11 2.35
N SER A 31 -29.58 -2.82 1.23
CA SER A 31 -30.85 -2.87 0.51
C SER A 31 -31.95 -3.47 1.41
N PRO A 32 -33.22 -3.12 1.21
CA PRO A 32 -34.34 -3.61 2.02
C PRO A 32 -34.41 -5.14 2.13
N GLN A 33 -34.10 -5.85 1.04
CA GLN A 33 -34.09 -7.31 1.01
C GLN A 33 -33.02 -7.90 1.94
N ARG A 34 -31.76 -7.41 1.83
CA ARG A 34 -30.65 -7.87 2.67
C ARG A 34 -30.83 -7.45 4.14
N ALA A 35 -31.38 -6.26 4.39
CA ALA A 35 -31.68 -5.82 5.74
C ALA A 35 -32.71 -6.71 6.42
N LYS A 36 -33.77 -7.13 5.69
CA LYS A 36 -34.80 -8.07 6.17
C LYS A 36 -34.21 -9.45 6.49
N GLU A 37 -33.24 -9.91 5.70
CA GLU A 37 -32.55 -11.18 5.98
C GLU A 37 -31.74 -11.10 7.28
N LEU A 38 -30.96 -10.03 7.49
CA LEU A 38 -30.17 -9.83 8.71
C LEU A 38 -31.04 -9.63 9.95
N SER A 39 -32.20 -8.98 9.84
CA SER A 39 -33.11 -8.76 10.97
C SER A 39 -33.77 -10.04 11.51
N LYS A 40 -33.51 -11.21 10.90
CA LYS A 40 -33.93 -12.51 11.44
C LYS A 40 -33.03 -13.05 12.54
N TYR A 41 -31.83 -12.50 12.69
CA TYR A 41 -30.88 -12.90 13.71
C TYR A 41 -31.06 -12.04 14.97
N ASP A 42 -30.67 -12.60 16.12
CA ASP A 42 -30.71 -11.89 17.37
C ASP A 42 -29.88 -10.61 17.31
N PRO A 43 -30.36 -9.50 17.92
CA PRO A 43 -29.63 -8.26 17.96
C PRO A 43 -28.30 -8.46 18.73
N ILE A 44 -27.23 -7.87 18.21
CA ILE A 44 -25.94 -7.84 18.90
C ILE A 44 -25.94 -6.78 20.00
N ASP A 45 -25.05 -6.95 20.99
CA ASP A 45 -24.80 -5.92 22.00
C ASP A 45 -24.32 -4.62 21.30
N ASP A 46 -24.82 -3.47 21.73
CA ASP A 46 -24.43 -2.14 21.26
C ASP A 46 -23.05 -1.71 21.82
N LYS A 47 -22.48 -2.50 22.73
CA LYS A 47 -21.17 -2.28 23.36
C LYS A 47 -20.12 -3.22 22.81
N ILE A 48 -18.99 -2.65 22.42
CA ILE A 48 -17.83 -3.40 21.92
C ILE A 48 -16.67 -3.20 22.89
N ARG A 49 -16.09 -4.31 23.37
CA ARG A 49 -14.83 -4.25 24.11
C ARG A 49 -13.70 -3.79 23.20
N CYS A 50 -12.96 -2.78 23.63
CA CYS A 50 -11.82 -2.27 22.87
C CYS A 50 -10.66 -1.88 23.80
N ASN A 51 -9.46 -1.94 23.28
CA ASN A 51 -8.28 -1.37 23.92
C ASN A 51 -8.20 0.12 23.55
N ILE A 52 -7.95 0.96 24.53
CA ILE A 52 -7.82 2.40 24.36
C ILE A 52 -6.33 2.73 24.34
N ALA A 53 -5.82 3.25 23.23
CA ALA A 53 -4.49 3.83 23.15
C ALA A 53 -4.54 5.27 23.67
N PRO A 54 -3.57 5.71 24.48
CA PRO A 54 -3.50 7.10 24.96
C PRO A 54 -3.45 8.10 23.81
N THR A 55 -2.64 7.80 22.78
CA THR A 55 -2.55 8.57 21.54
C THR A 55 -2.56 7.64 20.32
N ARG A 56 -2.73 8.18 19.10
CA ARG A 56 -2.58 7.40 17.87
C ARG A 56 -1.19 6.79 17.76
N ARG A 57 -0.17 7.57 18.10
CA ARG A 57 1.25 7.18 18.05
C ARG A 57 1.55 5.94 18.89
N ASP A 58 0.90 5.80 20.05
CA ASP A 58 1.10 4.65 20.94
C ASP A 58 0.58 3.34 20.33
N ALA A 59 -0.37 3.44 19.40
CA ALA A 59 -0.94 2.30 18.71
C ALA A 59 -0.13 1.84 17.49
N ASP A 60 0.74 2.69 16.90
CA ASP A 60 1.38 2.45 15.60
C ASP A 60 2.20 1.15 15.56
N THR A 61 3.04 0.93 16.56
CA THR A 61 3.87 -0.28 16.62
C THR A 61 3.02 -1.54 16.73
N LEU A 62 1.94 -1.50 17.55
CA LEU A 62 1.01 -2.62 17.67
C LEU A 62 0.28 -2.90 16.35
N ILE A 63 -0.19 -1.85 15.68
CA ILE A 63 -0.90 -1.95 14.41
C ILE A 63 0.02 -2.51 13.33
N TYR A 64 1.24 -1.96 13.21
CA TYR A 64 2.23 -2.43 12.26
C TYR A 64 2.56 -3.91 12.47
N ASN A 65 2.94 -4.29 13.69
CA ASN A 65 3.28 -5.67 14.02
C ASN A 65 2.12 -6.65 13.80
N LYS A 66 0.89 -6.20 14.06
CA LYS A 66 -0.31 -7.01 13.84
C LYS A 66 -0.56 -7.30 12.36
N HIS A 67 -0.19 -6.38 11.47
CA HIS A 67 -0.42 -6.51 10.03
C HIS A 67 0.78 -7.00 9.22
N THR A 68 1.98 -7.03 9.82
CA THR A 68 3.21 -7.49 9.17
C THR A 68 3.78 -8.79 9.74
N GLY A 69 3.45 -9.12 11.00
CA GLY A 69 3.89 -10.34 11.70
C GLY A 69 3.23 -11.64 11.19
N ILE A 70 2.56 -12.40 12.07
CA ILE A 70 1.74 -13.59 11.72
C ILE A 70 0.25 -13.23 11.93
N PRO A 71 -0.34 -12.40 11.09
CA PRO A 71 -1.71 -11.97 11.24
C PRO A 71 -2.70 -12.92 10.58
N LEU A 72 -3.92 -12.90 11.08
CA LEU A 72 -5.06 -13.53 10.39
C LEU A 72 -5.31 -12.91 9.01
N GLN A 73 -4.99 -11.63 8.84
CA GLN A 73 -5.07 -10.93 7.56
C GLN A 73 -3.93 -9.92 7.46
N LYS A 74 -2.95 -10.21 6.60
CA LYS A 74 -1.83 -9.31 6.31
C LYS A 74 -2.31 -8.12 5.46
N TRP A 75 -1.72 -6.97 5.69
CA TRP A 75 -1.73 -5.92 4.68
C TRP A 75 -0.98 -6.38 3.44
N ASP A 76 -1.47 -6.00 2.28
CA ASP A 76 -0.69 -6.12 1.06
C ASP A 76 0.52 -5.16 1.10
N LYS A 77 1.41 -5.31 0.13
CA LYS A 77 2.66 -4.55 0.13
C LYS A 77 2.43 -3.05 -0.04
N VAL A 78 1.47 -2.66 -0.88
CA VAL A 78 1.11 -1.26 -1.12
C VAL A 78 0.60 -0.60 0.15
N SER A 79 -0.29 -1.29 0.89
CA SER A 79 -0.84 -0.80 2.16
C SER A 79 0.24 -0.67 3.25
N GLN A 80 1.18 -1.62 3.31
CA GLN A 80 2.33 -1.55 4.24
C GLN A 80 3.22 -0.34 3.93
N ASP A 81 3.56 -0.15 2.65
CA ASP A 81 4.42 0.93 2.19
C ASP A 81 3.76 2.30 2.42
N ALA A 82 2.45 2.41 2.17
CA ALA A 82 1.68 3.63 2.44
C ALA A 82 1.63 3.97 3.93
N PHE A 83 1.47 2.97 4.82
CA PHE A 83 1.52 3.18 6.27
C PHE A 83 2.87 3.77 6.69
N LEU A 84 3.99 3.20 6.21
CA LEU A 84 5.33 3.65 6.54
C LEU A 84 5.60 5.08 6.03
N ALA A 85 5.19 5.39 4.80
CA ALA A 85 5.32 6.73 4.23
C ALA A 85 4.51 7.78 5.01
N ASN A 86 3.26 7.44 5.37
CA ASN A 86 2.41 8.31 6.18
C ASN A 86 2.97 8.54 7.58
N LEU A 87 3.51 7.50 8.22
CA LEU A 87 4.14 7.62 9.54
C LEU A 87 5.33 8.58 9.51
N LEU A 88 6.19 8.42 8.50
CA LEU A 88 7.36 9.28 8.29
C LEU A 88 6.94 10.75 8.14
N GLN A 89 5.95 11.00 7.28
CA GLN A 89 5.48 12.35 6.95
C GLN A 89 4.71 12.99 8.11
N SER A 90 3.78 12.27 8.73
CA SER A 90 2.90 12.82 9.77
C SER A 90 3.64 13.15 11.07
N GLU A 91 4.71 12.41 11.38
CA GLU A 91 5.52 12.62 12.57
C GLU A 91 6.85 13.34 12.29
N ASN A 92 7.10 13.69 11.02
CA ASN A 92 8.35 14.31 10.56
C ASN A 92 9.60 13.53 11.02
N LEU A 93 9.55 12.21 10.86
CA LEU A 93 10.62 11.28 11.25
C LEU A 93 11.51 10.94 10.06
N SER A 94 12.78 10.62 10.35
CA SER A 94 13.69 9.99 9.39
C SER A 94 13.39 8.50 9.22
N ALA A 95 13.92 7.89 8.17
CA ALA A 95 13.80 6.45 7.95
C ALA A 95 14.43 5.64 9.09
N GLU A 96 15.51 6.15 9.69
CA GLU A 96 16.20 5.57 10.83
C GLU A 96 15.35 5.59 12.10
N GLU A 97 14.66 6.68 12.37
CA GLU A 97 13.77 6.82 13.53
C GLU A 97 12.55 5.91 13.41
N VAL A 98 11.93 5.83 12.21
CA VAL A 98 10.85 4.88 11.96
C VAL A 98 11.33 3.43 12.08
N ALA A 99 12.52 3.12 11.56
CA ALA A 99 13.15 1.80 11.67
C ALA A 99 13.36 1.41 13.13
N TYR A 100 13.88 2.32 13.94
CA TYR A 100 14.03 2.11 15.39
C TYR A 100 12.68 1.92 16.09
N LYS A 101 11.70 2.81 15.82
CA LYS A 101 10.35 2.74 16.41
C LYS A 101 9.65 1.39 16.13
N LEU A 102 9.78 0.87 14.92
CA LEU A 102 9.09 -0.36 14.48
C LEU A 102 9.96 -1.63 14.62
N SER A 103 11.21 -1.50 15.04
CA SER A 103 12.18 -2.60 15.15
C SER A 103 12.39 -3.35 13.81
N VAL A 104 12.52 -2.59 12.72
CA VAL A 104 12.80 -3.10 11.37
C VAL A 104 14.06 -2.45 10.81
N PRO A 105 14.77 -3.07 9.83
CA PRO A 105 15.93 -2.45 9.21
C PRO A 105 15.57 -1.14 8.47
N ALA A 106 16.40 -0.10 8.59
CA ALA A 106 16.20 1.16 7.86
C ALA A 106 16.23 0.97 6.33
N SER A 107 16.94 -0.05 5.83
CA SER A 107 16.92 -0.44 4.42
C SER A 107 15.52 -0.82 3.94
N GLU A 108 14.73 -1.53 4.77
CA GLU A 108 13.35 -1.89 4.44
C GLU A 108 12.42 -0.67 4.41
N ILE A 109 12.64 0.29 5.33
CA ILE A 109 11.91 1.56 5.30
C ILE A 109 12.22 2.31 3.99
N ARG A 110 13.49 2.44 3.61
CA ARG A 110 13.88 3.12 2.36
C ARG A 110 13.31 2.42 1.12
N LYS A 111 13.28 1.09 1.08
CA LYS A 111 12.62 0.33 0.00
C LYS A 111 11.12 0.61 -0.04
N ALA A 112 10.45 0.61 1.11
CA ALA A 112 9.03 0.93 1.20
C ALA A 112 8.70 2.32 0.67
N LEU A 113 9.52 3.33 1.01
CA LEU A 113 9.35 4.70 0.51
C LEU A 113 9.49 4.78 -1.02
N ARG A 114 10.47 4.08 -1.61
CA ARG A 114 10.65 4.00 -3.07
C ARG A 114 9.43 3.36 -3.74
N ARG A 115 8.96 2.21 -3.25
CA ARG A 115 7.77 1.54 -3.78
C ARG A 115 6.53 2.42 -3.64
N HIS A 116 6.36 3.10 -2.49
CA HIS A 116 5.26 4.04 -2.31
C HIS A 116 5.31 5.19 -3.32
N ALA A 117 6.48 5.80 -3.53
CA ALA A 117 6.65 6.86 -4.53
C ALA A 117 6.33 6.38 -5.96
N ILE A 118 6.78 5.19 -6.34
CA ILE A 118 6.45 4.55 -7.62
C ILE A 118 4.93 4.33 -7.75
N HIS A 119 4.28 3.80 -6.72
CA HIS A 119 2.84 3.56 -6.74
C HIS A 119 2.05 4.87 -6.86
N GLN A 120 2.39 5.90 -6.09
CA GLN A 120 1.75 7.22 -6.18
C GLN A 120 1.97 7.87 -7.56
N TYR A 121 3.16 7.70 -8.12
CA TYR A 121 3.47 8.18 -9.47
C TYR A 121 2.66 7.43 -10.54
N SER A 122 2.48 6.11 -10.38
CA SER A 122 1.61 5.31 -11.26
C SER A 122 0.18 5.84 -11.25
N ILE A 123 -0.41 6.03 -10.05
CA ILE A 123 -1.76 6.59 -9.91
C ILE A 123 -1.88 7.94 -10.62
N LYS A 124 -0.92 8.85 -10.37
CA LYS A 124 -0.91 10.18 -11.02
C LYS A 124 -0.85 10.08 -12.54
N LEU A 125 -0.05 9.18 -13.05
CA LEU A 125 0.20 9.06 -14.49
C LEU A 125 -0.96 8.43 -15.25
N PHE A 126 -1.76 7.59 -14.59
CA PHE A 126 -2.91 6.88 -15.18
C PHE A 126 -4.27 7.51 -14.85
N GLN A 127 -4.31 8.75 -14.34
CA GLN A 127 -5.58 9.42 -13.98
C GLN A 127 -6.59 9.53 -15.13
N SER A 128 -6.13 9.57 -16.38
CA SER A 128 -6.99 9.61 -17.58
C SER A 128 -7.32 8.23 -18.15
N GLU A 129 -6.87 7.15 -17.53
CA GLU A 129 -7.00 5.76 -17.98
C GLU A 129 -7.73 4.97 -16.87
N PRO A 130 -9.06 5.05 -16.78
CA PRO A 130 -9.81 4.58 -15.60
C PRO A 130 -9.71 3.08 -15.35
N TYR A 131 -9.59 2.26 -16.39
CA TYR A 131 -9.47 0.81 -16.26
C TYR A 131 -8.11 0.39 -15.65
N GLU A 132 -7.01 0.95 -16.14
CA GLU A 132 -5.67 0.72 -15.60
C GLU A 132 -5.52 1.33 -14.21
N LEU A 133 -6.11 2.52 -13.99
CA LEU A 133 -6.11 3.17 -12.69
C LEU A 133 -6.80 2.32 -11.61
N GLU A 134 -7.94 1.71 -11.91
CA GLU A 134 -8.64 0.80 -11.02
C GLU A 134 -7.73 -0.37 -10.62
N GLN A 135 -7.08 -1.03 -11.59
CA GLN A 135 -6.15 -2.14 -11.33
C GLN A 135 -4.93 -1.72 -10.49
N ILE A 136 -4.39 -0.51 -10.72
CA ILE A 136 -3.26 0.02 -9.92
C ILE A 136 -3.70 0.29 -8.47
N GLN A 137 -4.95 0.70 -8.27
CA GLN A 137 -5.51 1.00 -6.95
C GLN A 137 -6.07 -0.23 -6.23
N GLU A 138 -6.25 -1.34 -6.94
CA GLU A 138 -6.74 -2.58 -6.33
C GLU A 138 -5.78 -3.11 -5.25
N GLN A 139 -6.37 -3.74 -4.25
CA GLN A 139 -5.61 -4.44 -3.23
C GLN A 139 -4.80 -5.58 -3.89
N GLY A 140 -3.49 -5.54 -3.72
CA GLY A 140 -2.60 -6.58 -4.25
C GLY A 140 -1.90 -6.18 -5.56
N PHE A 141 -1.97 -4.92 -5.99
CA PHE A 141 -1.12 -4.47 -7.11
C PHE A 141 0.33 -4.92 -6.91
N PRO A 142 0.94 -5.61 -7.89
CA PRO A 142 2.23 -6.30 -7.71
C PRO A 142 3.42 -5.33 -7.78
N ILE A 143 3.45 -4.34 -6.89
CA ILE A 143 4.48 -3.29 -6.81
C ILE A 143 5.90 -3.87 -6.68
N THR A 144 6.04 -5.06 -6.12
CA THR A 144 7.32 -5.76 -6.00
C THR A 144 7.90 -6.19 -7.35
N ASN A 145 7.10 -6.35 -8.40
CA ASN A 145 7.61 -6.61 -9.75
C ASN A 145 8.28 -5.36 -10.29
N PHE A 146 7.70 -4.17 -10.03
CA PHE A 146 8.33 -2.90 -10.36
C PHE A 146 9.64 -2.69 -9.56
N GLU A 147 9.64 -3.05 -8.26
CA GLU A 147 10.84 -3.01 -7.42
C GLU A 147 11.97 -3.83 -8.03
N ARG A 148 11.73 -5.08 -8.41
CA ARG A 148 12.73 -5.95 -9.04
C ARG A 148 13.26 -5.36 -10.34
N PHE A 149 12.43 -4.66 -11.11
CA PHE A 149 12.85 -3.99 -12.33
C PHE A 149 13.84 -2.86 -12.05
N TYR A 150 13.55 -1.96 -11.12
CA TYR A 150 14.46 -0.85 -10.81
C TYR A 150 15.60 -1.21 -9.85
N ASP A 151 15.56 -2.35 -9.16
CA ASP A 151 16.70 -2.85 -8.40
C ASP A 151 17.83 -3.35 -9.32
N ASP A 152 17.55 -3.59 -10.60
CA ASP A 152 18.54 -3.86 -11.62
C ASP A 152 19.00 -2.54 -12.30
N GLU A 153 20.31 -2.39 -12.49
CA GLU A 153 20.88 -1.17 -13.08
C GLU A 153 20.37 -0.92 -14.51
N ARG A 154 20.10 -1.98 -15.27
CA ARG A 154 19.51 -1.89 -16.62
C ARG A 154 18.12 -1.26 -16.57
N GLY A 155 17.31 -1.62 -15.56
CA GLY A 155 15.98 -1.05 -15.36
C GLY A 155 16.02 0.41 -14.94
N LEU A 156 16.92 0.79 -14.03
CA LEU A 156 17.15 2.19 -13.66
C LEU A 156 17.55 3.03 -14.87
N ASN A 157 18.48 2.51 -15.68
CA ASN A 157 18.98 3.21 -16.86
C ASN A 157 17.90 3.30 -17.96
N PHE A 158 17.12 2.23 -18.19
CA PHE A 158 15.99 2.26 -19.12
C PHE A 158 14.98 3.34 -18.76
N LEU A 159 14.60 3.44 -17.50
CA LEU A 159 13.66 4.47 -17.03
C LEU A 159 14.31 5.86 -16.95
N GLY A 160 15.62 5.96 -16.83
CA GLY A 160 16.27 7.21 -16.42
C GLY A 160 15.85 7.61 -15.01
N LEU A 161 15.69 6.61 -14.11
CA LEU A 161 15.18 6.78 -12.75
C LEU A 161 16.34 6.86 -11.75
N ALA A 162 16.22 7.76 -10.80
CA ALA A 162 16.98 7.76 -9.56
C ALA A 162 16.05 8.06 -8.38
N PHE A 163 16.54 7.80 -7.17
CA PHE A 163 15.79 8.08 -5.96
C PHE A 163 16.54 9.04 -5.05
N GLY A 164 15.84 9.99 -4.46
CA GLY A 164 16.31 10.81 -3.37
C GLY A 164 16.43 10.03 -2.05
N SER A 165 16.87 10.70 -1.00
CA SER A 165 17.12 10.10 0.32
C SER A 165 15.87 9.50 0.96
N ASN A 166 14.71 10.13 0.75
CA ASN A 166 13.42 9.66 1.26
C ASN A 166 12.59 8.92 0.20
N GLY A 167 13.24 8.41 -0.85
CA GLY A 167 12.59 7.62 -1.91
C GLY A 167 11.92 8.46 -3.00
N GLU A 168 12.10 9.77 -3.03
CA GLU A 168 11.52 10.64 -4.05
C GLU A 168 12.05 10.29 -5.45
N ILE A 169 11.15 10.28 -6.43
CA ILE A 169 11.50 10.02 -7.84
C ILE A 169 12.30 11.20 -8.39
N GLN A 170 13.49 10.90 -8.89
CA GLN A 170 14.35 11.82 -9.63
C GLN A 170 14.46 11.34 -11.08
N LYS A 171 14.13 12.21 -12.04
CA LYS A 171 14.12 11.89 -13.45
C LYS A 171 15.44 12.35 -14.10
N ARG A 172 16.08 11.45 -14.85
CA ARG A 172 17.28 11.72 -15.64
C ARG A 172 16.97 11.91 -17.13
N LEU A 173 15.71 11.67 -17.53
CA LEU A 173 15.19 11.86 -18.88
C LEU A 173 14.19 13.02 -18.90
N PRO A 174 13.93 13.62 -20.07
CA PRO A 174 12.81 14.55 -20.25
C PRO A 174 11.48 13.92 -19.79
N ASP A 175 10.58 14.74 -19.23
CA ASP A 175 9.34 14.28 -18.63
C ASP A 175 8.49 13.39 -19.55
N GLU A 176 8.38 13.76 -20.82
CA GLU A 176 7.60 13.01 -21.80
C GLU A 176 8.17 11.60 -22.00
N GLU A 177 9.48 11.49 -22.21
CA GLU A 177 10.16 10.21 -22.42
C GLU A 177 10.12 9.35 -21.14
N PHE A 178 10.37 9.96 -19.97
CA PHE A 178 10.27 9.28 -18.69
C PHE A 178 8.86 8.69 -18.50
N ASN A 179 7.82 9.51 -18.71
CA ASN A 179 6.42 9.10 -18.56
C ASN A 179 6.05 7.99 -19.52
N ARG A 180 6.51 8.05 -20.77
CA ARG A 180 6.28 7.02 -21.78
C ARG A 180 6.87 5.68 -21.36
N ARG A 181 8.14 5.66 -20.92
CA ARG A 181 8.82 4.44 -20.47
C ARG A 181 8.23 3.91 -19.17
N PHE A 182 7.87 4.80 -18.25
CA PHE A 182 7.25 4.43 -16.99
C PHE A 182 5.87 3.77 -17.22
N LYS A 183 5.02 4.36 -18.06
CA LYS A 183 3.74 3.77 -18.46
C LYS A 183 3.92 2.40 -19.11
N PHE A 184 4.91 2.26 -19.97
CA PHE A 184 5.21 0.97 -20.59
C PHE A 184 5.47 -0.11 -19.53
N ILE A 185 6.31 0.14 -18.53
CA ILE A 185 6.60 -0.84 -17.48
C ILE A 185 5.35 -1.15 -16.62
N VAL A 186 4.55 -0.14 -16.25
CA VAL A 186 3.28 -0.39 -15.53
C VAL A 186 2.36 -1.30 -16.36
N ASN A 187 2.20 -1.04 -17.64
CA ASN A 187 1.37 -1.87 -18.53
C ASN A 187 1.90 -3.30 -18.64
N GLN A 188 3.23 -3.49 -18.71
CA GLN A 188 3.85 -4.83 -18.67
C GLN A 188 3.54 -5.58 -17.36
N ILE A 189 3.41 -4.87 -16.24
CA ILE A 189 3.00 -5.46 -14.96
C ILE A 189 1.51 -5.83 -14.97
N LEU A 190 0.66 -4.94 -15.48
CA LEU A 190 -0.79 -5.16 -15.56
C LEU A 190 -1.15 -6.31 -16.52
N SER A 191 -0.46 -6.40 -17.66
CA SER A 191 -0.63 -7.52 -18.62
C SER A 191 0.04 -8.83 -18.19
N GLN A 192 0.77 -8.83 -17.07
CA GLN A 192 1.56 -9.97 -16.56
C GLN A 192 2.74 -10.39 -17.45
N ASP A 193 3.18 -9.53 -18.37
CA ASP A 193 4.40 -9.74 -19.16
C ASP A 193 5.66 -9.51 -18.31
N LEU A 194 5.58 -8.60 -17.34
CA LEU A 194 6.59 -8.40 -16.31
C LEU A 194 6.13 -9.01 -14.98
N THR A 195 6.73 -10.11 -14.61
CA THR A 195 6.42 -10.84 -13.37
C THR A 195 7.66 -11.06 -12.50
N SER A 196 7.48 -11.63 -11.32
CA SER A 196 8.60 -12.03 -10.47
C SER A 196 9.55 -13.03 -11.15
N ARG A 197 9.06 -13.82 -12.12
CA ARG A 197 9.86 -14.81 -12.87
C ARG A 197 10.86 -14.15 -13.81
N SER A 198 10.52 -12.98 -14.36
CA SER A 198 11.41 -12.20 -15.24
C SER A 198 12.72 -11.77 -14.56
N PHE A 199 12.86 -11.97 -13.24
CA PHE A 199 14.02 -11.55 -12.44
C PHE A 199 14.56 -12.66 -11.51
N ASN A 200 14.27 -13.93 -11.77
CA ASN A 200 14.71 -15.01 -10.90
C ASN A 200 16.24 -15.25 -10.99
N ASN A 201 16.82 -15.08 -12.16
CA ASN A 201 18.24 -15.28 -12.43
C ASN A 201 18.72 -14.31 -13.52
N GLU A 202 20.02 -14.31 -13.83
CA GLU A 202 20.61 -13.42 -14.81
C GLU A 202 20.20 -13.72 -16.27
N GLU A 203 19.85 -14.96 -16.59
CA GLU A 203 19.35 -15.33 -17.93
C GLU A 203 17.96 -14.75 -18.18
N ASP A 204 17.03 -14.94 -17.21
CA ASP A 204 15.67 -14.37 -17.30
C ASP A 204 15.71 -12.84 -17.42
N LYS A 205 16.55 -12.17 -16.63
CA LYS A 205 16.75 -10.73 -16.69
C LYS A 205 17.27 -10.30 -18.05
N LYS A 206 18.30 -10.98 -18.58
CA LYS A 206 18.90 -10.66 -19.86
C LYS A 206 17.89 -10.83 -21.00
N GLU A 207 17.11 -11.89 -20.99
CA GLU A 207 16.04 -12.13 -21.95
C GLU A 207 15.03 -10.99 -21.90
N TYR A 208 14.52 -10.65 -20.72
CA TYR A 208 13.55 -9.56 -20.56
C TYR A 208 14.09 -8.23 -21.05
N PHE A 209 15.30 -7.83 -20.63
CA PHE A 209 15.90 -6.57 -21.06
C PHE A 209 16.23 -6.52 -22.55
N THR A 210 16.44 -7.66 -23.20
CA THR A 210 16.61 -7.72 -24.67
C THR A 210 15.29 -7.49 -25.40
N THR A 211 14.18 -7.93 -24.81
CA THR A 211 12.84 -7.79 -25.40
C THR A 211 12.33 -6.35 -25.38
N ILE A 212 12.73 -5.55 -24.39
CA ILE A 212 12.23 -4.17 -24.21
C ILE A 212 13.12 -3.08 -24.80
N GLN A 213 14.30 -3.43 -25.35
CA GLN A 213 15.19 -2.51 -26.07
C GLN A 213 14.72 -2.27 -27.50
#